data_d716acabd655d8ce7cb6bb54191aec30
#
_entry.id   d716acabd655d8ce7cb6bb54191aec30
#
_cell.length_a   1.000
_cell.length_b   1.000
_cell.length_c   1.000
_cell.angle_alpha   90.00
_cell.angle_beta   90.00
_cell.angle_gamma   90.00
#
_symmetry.space_group_name_H-M   'P 1'
#
loop_
_entity.id
_entity.type
_entity.pdbx_description
1 polymer ?
#
loop_
_entity_poly.entity_id
_entity_poly.type
_entity_poly.pdbx_seq_one_letter_code
_entity_poly.pdbx_strand_id
1 'polypeptide(L)'
;MHELSLALEVCRIAEAHLPPPPRPRVLALGVEVGDDAGIEASNFRFCLEALLADPPFSGARSEILPTAGPDLRLAWLEVDDGRPAD
;
A
#
# COMPACT_ATOMS: atom_id res chain seq x y z
N MET A 1 17.21 9.94 1.98
CA MET A 1 15.95 9.77 1.29
C MET A 1 15.49 8.31 1.29
N HIS A 2 14.37 8.02 1.90
CA HIS A 2 13.98 6.63 2.13
C HIS A 2 12.52 6.32 1.77
N GLU A 3 11.83 7.29 1.12
CA GLU A 3 10.41 7.09 0.78
C GLU A 3 10.24 5.94 -0.20
N LEU A 4 11.15 5.77 -1.16
CA LEU A 4 11.05 4.66 -2.09
C LEU A 4 11.22 3.31 -1.37
N SER A 5 12.21 3.18 -0.47
CA SER A 5 12.39 1.93 0.27
C SER A 5 11.20 1.63 1.17
N LEU A 6 10.59 2.66 1.75
CA LEU A 6 9.39 2.47 2.57
C LEU A 6 8.20 2.05 1.72
N ALA A 7 8.05 2.62 0.53
CA ALA A 7 6.98 2.23 -0.39
C ALA A 7 7.16 0.77 -0.85
N LEU A 8 8.41 0.36 -1.12
CA LEU A 8 8.72 -1.04 -1.45
C LEU A 8 8.35 -1.97 -0.30
N GLU A 9 8.63 -1.56 0.93
CA GLU A 9 8.31 -2.36 2.11
C GLU A 9 6.80 -2.51 2.28
N VAL A 10 6.03 -1.43 2.05
CA VAL A 10 4.57 -1.50 2.09
C VAL A 10 4.05 -2.49 1.07
N CYS A 11 4.56 -2.46 -0.15
CA CYS A 11 4.16 -3.40 -1.20
C CYS A 11 4.51 -4.84 -0.81
N ARG A 12 5.70 -5.05 -0.23
CA ARG A 12 6.12 -6.37 0.22
C ARG A 12 5.20 -6.91 1.31
N ILE A 13 4.84 -6.07 2.27
CA ILE A 13 3.93 -6.45 3.35
C ILE A 13 2.55 -6.79 2.78
N ALA A 14 2.07 -5.97 1.86
CA ALA A 14 0.77 -6.21 1.22
C ALA A 14 0.76 -7.56 0.50
N GLU A 15 1.81 -7.86 -0.28
CA GLU A 15 1.89 -9.13 -0.99
C GLU A 15 1.96 -10.32 -0.03
N ALA A 16 2.61 -10.15 1.12
CA ALA A 16 2.71 -11.21 2.13
C ALA A 16 1.36 -11.58 2.73
N HIS A 17 0.37 -10.71 2.63
CA HIS A 17 -0.99 -10.98 3.12
C HIS A 17 -1.87 -11.64 2.07
N LEU A 18 -1.38 -11.80 0.84
CA LEU A 18 -2.15 -12.45 -0.23
C LEU A 18 -1.91 -13.95 -0.20
N PRO A 19 -2.89 -14.75 -0.68
CA PRO A 19 -2.68 -16.19 -0.77
C PRO A 19 -1.64 -16.53 -1.84
N PRO A 20 -1.15 -17.78 -1.89
CA PRO A 20 -0.29 -18.24 -2.98
C PRO A 20 -0.97 -18.07 -4.34
N PRO A 21 -0.20 -18.00 -5.43
CA PRO A 21 -0.79 -17.90 -6.77
C PRO A 21 -1.77 -19.05 -7.07
N PRO A 22 -2.85 -18.78 -7.82
CA PRO A 22 -3.17 -17.48 -8.43
C PRO A 22 -3.66 -16.48 -7.38
N ARG A 23 -3.13 -15.25 -7.44
CA ARG A 23 -3.43 -14.23 -6.45
C ARG A 23 -4.57 -13.35 -6.89
N PRO A 24 -5.43 -12.91 -5.95
CA PRO A 24 -6.41 -11.88 -6.26
C PRO A 24 -5.71 -10.56 -6.56
N ARG A 25 -6.37 -9.72 -7.35
CA ARG A 25 -5.88 -8.38 -7.61
C ARG A 25 -6.17 -7.49 -6.39
N VAL A 26 -5.20 -6.66 -6.02
CA VAL A 26 -5.41 -5.65 -4.99
C VAL A 26 -6.11 -4.45 -5.63
N LEU A 27 -7.25 -4.07 -5.09
CA LEU A 27 -8.03 -2.95 -5.61
C LEU A 27 -7.64 -1.64 -4.95
N ALA A 28 -7.31 -1.69 -3.67
CA ALA A 28 -6.96 -0.49 -2.92
C ALA A 28 -6.20 -0.88 -1.65
N LEU A 29 -5.47 0.09 -1.10
CA LEU A 29 -4.82 -0.10 0.20
C LEU A 29 -4.75 1.22 0.94
N GLY A 30 -4.68 1.15 2.25
CA GLY A 30 -4.54 2.31 3.11
C GLY A 30 -3.26 2.19 3.93
N VAL A 31 -2.51 3.30 4.00
CA VAL A 31 -1.25 3.35 4.74
C VAL A 31 -1.33 4.48 5.74
N GLU A 32 -1.13 4.15 7.01
CA GLU A 32 -1.02 5.17 8.06
C GLU A 32 0.40 5.68 8.11
N VAL A 33 0.56 7.00 8.06
CA VAL A 33 1.85 7.65 8.10
C VAL A 33 1.88 8.58 9.31
N GLY A 34 2.73 8.26 10.27
CA GLY A 34 2.88 9.06 11.47
C GLY A 34 3.47 10.44 11.16
N ASP A 35 2.98 11.44 11.86
CA ASP A 35 3.46 12.83 11.67
C ASP A 35 4.91 13.02 12.13
N ASP A 36 5.44 12.09 12.91
CA ASP A 36 6.81 12.09 13.39
C ASP A 36 7.65 10.98 12.77
N ALA A 37 7.22 10.44 11.63
CA ALA A 37 7.93 9.35 10.97
C ALA A 37 9.08 9.84 10.08
N GLY A 38 9.22 11.14 9.88
CA GLY A 38 10.27 11.69 9.03
C GLY A 38 10.04 11.42 7.54
N ILE A 39 8.79 11.25 7.14
CA ILE A 39 8.43 10.90 5.77
C ILE A 39 7.81 12.12 5.10
N GLU A 40 8.33 12.46 3.91
CA GLU A 40 7.69 13.47 3.07
C GLU A 40 6.53 12.80 2.35
N ALA A 41 5.29 13.18 2.74
CA ALA A 41 4.10 12.44 2.35
C ALA A 41 3.84 12.44 0.85
N SER A 42 4.05 13.58 0.16
CA SER A 42 3.79 13.62 -1.28
C SER A 42 4.81 12.81 -2.07
N ASN A 43 6.06 12.79 -1.64
CA ASN A 43 7.08 11.95 -2.27
C ASN A 43 6.82 10.46 -2.02
N PHE A 44 6.41 10.12 -0.80
CA PHE A 44 6.03 8.75 -0.48
C PHE A 44 4.85 8.30 -1.35
N ARG A 45 3.82 9.12 -1.48
CA ARG A 45 2.67 8.82 -2.34
C ARG A 45 3.10 8.59 -3.78
N PHE A 46 3.97 9.45 -4.31
CA PHE A 46 4.46 9.32 -5.68
C PHE A 46 5.18 7.98 -5.87
N CYS A 47 6.07 7.63 -4.95
CA CYS A 47 6.80 6.36 -5.01
C CYS A 47 5.85 5.17 -4.91
N LEU A 48 4.89 5.24 -4.00
CA LEU A 48 3.93 4.16 -3.81
C LEU A 48 3.08 3.95 -5.06
N GLU A 49 2.56 5.03 -5.64
CA GLU A 49 1.73 4.94 -6.83
C GLU A 49 2.50 4.35 -8.01
N ALA A 50 3.77 4.69 -8.15
CA ALA A 50 4.61 4.11 -9.19
C ALA A 50 4.75 2.60 -9.02
N LEU A 51 4.94 2.14 -7.79
CA LEU A 51 5.08 0.70 -7.51
C LEU A 51 3.76 -0.05 -7.65
N LEU A 52 2.64 0.62 -7.39
CA LEU A 52 1.32 0.00 -7.50
C LEU A 52 0.85 -0.18 -8.94
N ALA A 53 1.62 0.27 -9.91
CA ALA A 53 1.27 0.09 -11.33
C ALA A 53 1.37 -1.39 -11.76
N ASP A 54 2.20 -2.17 -11.11
CA ASP A 54 2.49 -3.56 -11.49
C ASP A 54 1.60 -4.56 -10.73
N PRO A 55 1.39 -5.78 -11.31
CA PRO A 55 0.67 -6.82 -10.58
C PRO A 55 1.37 -7.17 -9.27
N PRO A 56 0.64 -7.58 -8.23
CA PRO A 56 -0.80 -7.85 -8.20
C PRO A 56 -1.65 -6.59 -7.97
N PHE A 57 -1.04 -5.40 -7.97
CA PHE A 57 -1.72 -4.15 -7.68
C PHE A 57 -2.40 -3.55 -8.91
N SER A 58 -1.71 -3.55 -10.05
CA SER A 58 -2.26 -3.17 -11.37
C SER A 58 -3.03 -1.85 -11.34
N GLY A 59 -2.47 -0.84 -10.68
CA GLY A 59 -3.10 0.47 -10.55
C GLY A 59 -4.03 0.61 -9.35
N ALA A 60 -3.81 -0.18 -8.31
CA ALA A 60 -4.60 -0.10 -7.07
C ALA A 60 -4.62 1.33 -6.52
N ARG A 61 -5.77 1.69 -5.93
CA ARG A 61 -5.92 3.01 -5.29
C ARG A 61 -5.22 3.00 -3.93
N SER A 62 -4.47 4.05 -3.65
CA SER A 62 -3.81 4.21 -2.35
C SER A 62 -4.44 5.35 -1.56
N GLU A 63 -4.59 5.13 -0.25
CA GLU A 63 -5.00 6.17 0.69
C GLU A 63 -3.89 6.37 1.71
N ILE A 64 -3.47 7.62 1.88
CA ILE A 64 -2.49 7.98 2.89
C ILE A 64 -3.27 8.57 4.06
N LEU A 65 -3.14 7.94 5.23
CA LEU A 65 -3.89 8.29 6.43
C LEU A 65 -2.93 8.91 7.45
N PRO A 66 -2.99 10.22 7.67
CA PRO A 66 -2.12 10.84 8.68
C PRO A 66 -2.48 10.36 10.08
N THR A 67 -1.47 10.03 10.86
CA THR A 67 -1.64 9.63 12.26
C THR A 67 -0.61 10.33 13.12
N ALA A 68 -0.80 10.29 14.44
CA ALA A 68 0.18 10.79 15.37
C ALA A 68 1.26 9.74 15.58
N GLY A 69 2.51 10.19 15.77
CA GLY A 69 3.59 9.29 16.16
C GLY A 69 4.58 8.98 15.06
N PRO A 70 5.49 8.03 15.32
CA PRO A 70 6.63 7.79 14.44
C PRO A 70 6.43 6.64 13.45
N ASP A 71 5.27 6.02 13.40
CA ASP A 71 5.11 4.74 12.69
C ASP A 71 4.56 4.92 11.28
N LEU A 72 4.92 3.97 10.43
CA LEU A 72 4.35 3.76 9.11
C LEU A 72 3.69 2.37 9.15
N ARG A 73 2.42 2.28 8.76
CA ARG A 73 1.71 1.01 8.88
C ARG A 73 0.73 0.80 7.73
N LEU A 74 0.75 -0.40 7.17
CA LEU A 74 -0.31 -0.82 6.24
C LEU A 74 -1.56 -1.07 7.09
N ALA A 75 -2.59 -0.24 6.86
CA ALA A 75 -3.79 -0.27 7.68
C ALA A 75 -4.82 -1.25 7.17
N TRP A 76 -4.97 -1.36 5.84
CA TRP A 76 -5.97 -2.25 5.25
C TRP A 76 -5.64 -2.53 3.79
N LEU A 77 -6.19 -3.64 3.30
CA LEU A 77 -6.17 -4.04 1.90
C LEU A 77 -7.59 -4.34 1.45
N GLU A 78 -7.90 -3.94 0.22
CA GLU A 78 -9.12 -4.36 -0.45
C GLU A 78 -8.72 -5.16 -1.68
N VAL A 79 -9.24 -6.39 -1.77
CA VAL A 79 -8.87 -7.29 -2.87
C VAL A 79 -10.10 -7.73 -3.64
N ASP A 80 -9.89 -8.04 -4.91
CA ASP A 80 -10.92 -8.63 -5.75
C ASP A 80 -10.77 -10.15 -5.66
N ASP A 81 -11.69 -10.79 -4.96
CA ASP A 81 -11.63 -12.24 -4.75
C ASP A 81 -12.38 -13.03 -5.84
N GLY A 82 -12.87 -12.34 -6.85
CA GLY A 82 -13.57 -12.97 -7.96
C GLY A 82 -15.01 -13.35 -7.67
N ARG A 83 -15.53 -12.99 -6.49
CA ARG A 83 -16.92 -13.29 -6.18
C ARG A 83 -17.83 -12.18 -6.71
N PRO A 84 -19.02 -12.56 -7.21
CA PRO A 84 -19.97 -11.53 -7.62
C PRO A 84 -20.44 -10.71 -6.41
N ALA A 85 -20.74 -9.43 -6.66
CA ALA A 85 -21.34 -8.59 -5.64
C ALA A 85 -22.77 -9.05 -5.38
N ASP A 86 -23.16 -9.05 -4.14
CA ASP A 86 -24.52 -9.38 -3.74
C ASP A 86 -25.47 -8.22 -3.89
#